data_15fe01f0f8dfc3b77494dd2ec4c8c0f8
#
_entry.id   15fe01f0f8dfc3b77494dd2ec4c8c0f8
#
_cell.length_a   1.000
_cell.length_b   1.000
_cell.length_c   1.000
_cell.angle_alpha   90.00
_cell.angle_beta   90.00
_cell.angle_gamma   90.00
#
_symmetry.space_group_name_H-M   'P 1'
#
loop_
_entity.id
_entity.type
_entity.pdbx_description
1 polymer ?
#
loop_
_entity_poly.entity_id
_entity_poly.type
_entity_poly.pdbx_seq_one_letter_code
_entity_poly.pdbx_strand_id
1 'polypeptide(L)'
;RPPRSTLFPYTTLFRSEGYAQESIDKYLGLFKLLEEKKDVAEGVAFLADTLGEYLDAEVVTNMTEIATAVNATKNAEFTLVFDPTLVRGMSYYTGTIFEISMPELGAACGGGGRYDKMIGKFTGNDVPACGFSIGFERIILLLMESGFKIPESPKRVAYLVEKKYPAEKLVEVMKQAKEARENGQQVLVVRMNKNKKFQKEQLAKEGYEEFVEFFNR
;
A
#
# COMPACT_ATOMS: atom_id res chain seq x y z
N ARG A 1 -11.70 17.56 -8.36
CA ARG A 1 -11.98 18.00 -6.98
C ARG A 1 -12.44 19.45 -7.04
N PRO A 2 -13.54 19.87 -6.40
CA PRO A 2 -13.69 21.26 -6.07
C PRO A 2 -12.45 21.68 -5.28
N PRO A 3 -11.93 22.89 -5.48
CA PRO A 3 -10.80 23.35 -4.70
C PRO A 3 -11.14 23.11 -3.23
N ARG A 4 -10.17 22.69 -2.43
CA ARG A 4 -10.32 22.49 -0.97
C ARG A 4 -10.60 23.84 -0.29
N SER A 5 -11.72 24.45 -0.62
CA SER A 5 -12.25 25.64 0.07
C SER A 5 -12.90 25.23 1.39
N THR A 6 -12.33 24.22 2.03
CA THR A 6 -12.81 23.65 3.29
C THR A 6 -12.54 24.55 4.49
N LEU A 7 -11.83 25.65 4.32
CA LEU A 7 -11.69 26.66 5.38
C LEU A 7 -12.97 27.49 5.62
N PHE A 8 -13.90 27.50 4.66
CA PHE A 8 -15.13 28.27 4.77
C PHE A 8 -16.06 27.84 5.94
N PRO A 9 -16.25 26.54 6.22
CA PRO A 9 -17.01 26.12 7.40
C PRO A 9 -16.37 26.53 8.72
N TYR A 10 -15.04 26.51 8.80
CA TYR A 10 -14.30 26.90 10.01
C TYR A 10 -14.44 28.41 10.33
N THR A 11 -14.49 29.27 9.32
CA THR A 11 -14.69 30.71 9.56
C THR A 11 -16.04 30.99 10.18
N THR A 12 -17.08 30.29 9.78
CA THR A 12 -18.41 30.41 10.37
C THR A 12 -18.42 29.92 11.81
N LEU A 13 -17.78 28.75 12.07
CA LEU A 13 -17.64 28.21 13.42
C LEU A 13 -16.89 29.17 14.35
N PHE A 14 -15.73 29.66 13.93
CA PHE A 14 -14.94 30.59 14.76
C PHE A 14 -15.69 31.89 15.07
N ARG A 15 -16.48 32.39 14.12
CA ARG A 15 -17.35 33.56 14.38
C ARG A 15 -18.46 33.25 15.39
N SER A 16 -19.08 32.07 15.31
CA SER A 16 -20.10 31.64 16.27
C SER A 16 -19.57 31.46 17.69
N GLU A 17 -18.29 31.06 17.80
CA GLU A 17 -17.56 30.94 19.08
C GLU A 17 -17.00 32.26 19.59
N GLY A 18 -17.22 33.38 18.87
CA GLY A 18 -16.88 34.72 19.33
C GLY A 18 -15.42 35.16 19.10
N TYR A 19 -14.67 34.44 18.27
CA TYR A 19 -13.31 34.85 17.90
C TYR A 19 -13.31 36.14 17.09
N ALA A 20 -12.33 37.04 17.39
CA ALA A 20 -12.16 38.27 16.65
C ALA A 20 -11.83 38.01 15.18
N GLN A 21 -12.39 38.81 14.27
CA GLN A 21 -12.18 38.66 12.83
C GLN A 21 -10.69 38.71 12.47
N GLU A 22 -9.89 39.54 13.11
CA GLU A 22 -8.45 39.65 12.90
C GLU A 22 -7.73 38.31 13.21
N SER A 23 -8.12 37.64 14.29
CA SER A 23 -7.55 36.32 14.64
C SER A 23 -7.91 35.26 13.62
N ILE A 24 -9.12 35.28 13.09
CA ILE A 24 -9.60 34.39 12.05
C ILE A 24 -8.79 34.65 10.76
N ASP A 25 -8.59 35.89 10.39
CA ASP A 25 -7.85 36.25 9.17
C ASP A 25 -6.38 35.87 9.26
N LYS A 26 -5.75 36.05 10.43
CA LYS A 26 -4.38 35.56 10.70
C LYS A 26 -4.28 34.04 10.58
N TYR A 27 -5.23 33.32 11.19
CA TYR A 27 -5.29 31.85 11.11
C TYR A 27 -5.43 31.36 9.67
N LEU A 28 -6.33 31.94 8.91
CA LEU A 28 -6.51 31.59 7.49
C LEU A 28 -5.30 31.96 6.63
N GLY A 29 -4.66 33.11 6.96
CA GLY A 29 -3.45 33.57 6.31
C GLY A 29 -2.29 32.55 6.46
N LEU A 30 -2.17 31.94 7.64
CA LEU A 30 -1.18 30.90 7.92
C LEU A 30 -1.31 29.72 6.95
N PHE A 31 -2.51 29.20 6.74
CA PHE A 31 -2.72 28.07 5.82
C PHE A 31 -2.45 28.46 4.37
N LYS A 32 -2.77 29.66 3.93
CA LYS A 32 -2.42 30.13 2.58
C LYS A 32 -0.91 30.18 2.36
N LEU A 33 -0.16 30.64 3.35
CA LEU A 33 1.29 30.68 3.29
C LEU A 33 1.88 29.25 3.30
N LEU A 34 1.27 28.31 4.01
CA LEU A 34 1.67 26.90 4.01
C LEU A 34 1.43 26.23 2.66
N GLU A 35 0.34 26.53 1.97
CA GLU A 35 0.05 26.01 0.63
C GLU A 35 1.13 26.40 -0.42
N GLU A 36 1.86 27.50 -0.18
CA GLU A 36 2.98 27.94 -1.02
C GLU A 36 4.28 27.12 -0.75
N LYS A 37 4.36 26.46 0.42
CA LYS A 37 5.51 25.63 0.80
C LYS A 37 5.35 24.23 0.20
N LYS A 38 6.12 23.95 -0.85
CA LYS A 38 6.02 22.66 -1.57
C LYS A 38 6.81 21.54 -0.90
N ASP A 39 7.85 21.89 -0.17
CA ASP A 39 8.71 20.95 0.54
C ASP A 39 8.24 20.76 1.98
N VAL A 40 8.33 19.52 2.48
CA VAL A 40 7.90 19.18 3.85
C VAL A 40 8.76 19.89 4.90
N ALA A 41 10.08 19.94 4.69
CA ALA A 41 10.99 20.58 5.64
C ALA A 41 10.76 22.10 5.69
N GLU A 42 10.52 22.74 4.53
CA GLU A 42 10.16 24.17 4.49
C GLU A 42 8.85 24.46 5.20
N GLY A 43 7.83 23.63 4.99
CA GLY A 43 6.52 23.78 5.64
C GLY A 43 6.59 23.60 7.16
N VAL A 44 7.34 22.61 7.63
CA VAL A 44 7.55 22.34 9.05
C VAL A 44 8.37 23.46 9.70
N ALA A 45 9.45 23.92 9.07
CA ALA A 45 10.26 25.03 9.57
C ALA A 45 9.44 26.31 9.67
N PHE A 46 8.62 26.62 8.65
CA PHE A 46 7.74 27.78 8.67
C PHE A 46 6.74 27.73 9.85
N LEU A 47 6.17 26.55 10.13
CA LEU A 47 5.29 26.38 11.30
C LEU A 47 6.05 26.54 12.61
N ALA A 48 7.25 26.02 12.72
CA ALA A 48 8.08 26.15 13.90
C ALA A 48 8.39 27.63 14.20
N ASP A 49 8.77 28.39 13.17
CA ASP A 49 9.04 29.83 13.30
C ASP A 49 7.78 30.62 13.67
N THR A 50 6.61 30.22 13.11
CA THR A 50 5.36 30.97 13.31
C THR A 50 4.70 30.67 14.65
N LEU A 51 4.73 29.42 15.09
CA LEU A 51 4.06 28.95 16.30
C LEU A 51 4.97 28.99 17.53
N GLY A 52 6.30 28.96 17.34
CA GLY A 52 7.29 29.05 18.41
C GLY A 52 7.04 27.97 19.49
N GLU A 53 6.87 28.42 20.74
CA GLU A 53 6.65 27.56 21.90
C GLU A 53 5.36 26.71 21.86
N TYR A 54 4.43 27.04 20.96
CA TYR A 54 3.17 26.29 20.78
C TYR A 54 3.34 25.04 19.89
N LEU A 55 4.51 24.86 19.27
CA LEU A 55 4.82 23.67 18.48
C LEU A 55 5.94 22.87 19.15
N ASP A 56 5.65 21.61 19.48
CA ASP A 56 6.63 20.73 20.08
C ASP A 56 7.82 20.48 19.15
N ALA A 57 9.03 20.73 19.66
CA ALA A 57 10.29 20.53 18.90
C ALA A 57 10.49 19.07 18.47
N GLU A 58 9.97 18.11 19.22
CA GLU A 58 10.00 16.70 18.85
C GLU A 58 9.18 16.43 17.58
N VAL A 59 8.02 17.08 17.43
CA VAL A 59 7.18 16.98 16.22
C VAL A 59 7.94 17.50 15.00
N VAL A 60 8.63 18.64 15.14
CA VAL A 60 9.45 19.23 14.05
C VAL A 60 10.56 18.27 13.63
N THR A 61 11.28 17.73 14.59
CA THR A 61 12.35 16.77 14.35
C THR A 61 11.83 15.51 13.64
N ASN A 62 10.80 14.87 14.19
CA ASN A 62 10.22 13.65 13.66
C ASN A 62 9.69 13.83 12.22
N MET A 63 9.01 14.93 11.93
CA MET A 63 8.50 15.19 10.59
C MET A 63 9.63 15.40 9.57
N THR A 64 10.69 16.10 9.96
CA THR A 64 11.85 16.35 9.11
C THR A 64 12.63 15.04 8.84
N GLU A 65 12.83 14.22 9.86
CA GLU A 65 13.49 12.91 9.73
C GLU A 65 12.70 11.96 8.82
N ILE A 66 11.37 11.87 8.98
CA ILE A 66 10.51 11.06 8.13
C ILE A 66 10.60 11.53 6.68
N ALA A 67 10.47 12.83 6.42
CA ALA A 67 10.54 13.36 5.05
C ALA A 67 11.90 13.08 4.41
N THR A 68 12.98 13.26 5.16
CA THR A 68 14.34 12.99 4.71
C THR A 68 14.54 11.51 4.38
N ALA A 69 14.10 10.61 5.26
CA ALA A 69 14.22 9.17 5.07
C ALA A 69 13.41 8.71 3.85
N VAL A 70 12.18 9.18 3.69
CA VAL A 70 11.33 8.83 2.54
C VAL A 70 11.95 9.34 1.23
N ASN A 71 12.42 10.58 1.18
CA ASN A 71 13.06 11.12 -0.02
C ASN A 71 14.36 10.38 -0.40
N ALA A 72 15.11 9.92 0.61
CA ALA A 72 16.33 9.16 0.38
C ALA A 72 16.11 7.71 -0.07
N THR A 73 14.96 7.12 0.27
CA THR A 73 14.69 5.69 0.04
C THR A 73 13.62 5.42 -1.01
N LYS A 74 12.91 6.43 -1.48
CA LYS A 74 11.87 6.27 -2.51
C LYS A 74 12.45 5.68 -3.78
N ASN A 75 11.76 4.70 -4.35
CA ASN A 75 12.11 4.03 -5.60
C ASN A 75 11.07 4.27 -6.72
N ALA A 76 10.15 5.19 -6.50
CA ALA A 76 9.13 5.60 -7.46
C ALA A 76 8.96 7.12 -7.43
N GLU A 77 8.43 7.68 -8.51
CA GLU A 77 8.15 9.10 -8.60
C GLU A 77 6.86 9.45 -7.86
N PHE A 78 6.99 10.18 -6.79
CA PHE A 78 5.89 10.81 -6.06
C PHE A 78 6.37 12.06 -5.31
N THR A 79 5.43 12.91 -4.96
CA THR A 79 5.71 14.14 -4.22
C THR A 79 5.21 14.01 -2.78
N LEU A 80 6.08 14.30 -1.82
CA LEU A 80 5.68 14.51 -0.44
C LEU A 80 5.15 15.94 -0.28
N VAL A 81 3.99 16.06 0.34
CA VAL A 81 3.36 17.35 0.63
C VAL A 81 3.05 17.41 2.11
N PHE A 82 3.50 18.47 2.76
CA PHE A 82 3.07 18.78 4.13
C PHE A 82 1.65 19.36 4.12
N ASP A 83 0.71 18.66 4.74
CA ASP A 83 -0.67 19.10 4.84
C ASP A 83 -1.10 19.12 6.33
N PRO A 84 -0.97 20.26 7.02
CA PRO A 84 -1.36 20.39 8.42
C PRO A 84 -2.89 20.30 8.61
N THR A 85 -3.66 20.29 7.53
CA THR A 85 -5.12 20.15 7.56
C THR A 85 -5.57 18.71 7.40
N LEU A 86 -4.63 17.76 7.20
CA LEU A 86 -4.96 16.36 7.07
C LEU A 86 -5.56 15.82 8.36
N VAL A 87 -6.78 15.34 8.28
CA VAL A 87 -7.48 14.67 9.37
C VAL A 87 -7.88 13.28 8.95
N ARG A 88 -7.61 12.30 9.79
CA ARG A 88 -8.05 10.91 9.61
C ARG A 88 -9.18 10.61 10.60
N GLY A 89 -10.20 9.89 10.14
CA GLY A 89 -11.41 9.61 10.91
C GLY A 89 -11.24 8.69 12.14
N MET A 90 -10.02 8.32 12.49
CA MET A 90 -9.71 7.38 13.56
C MET A 90 -8.94 8.08 14.68
N SER A 91 -9.45 8.04 15.90
CA SER A 91 -8.88 8.73 17.08
C SER A 91 -7.74 8.00 17.77
N TYR A 92 -7.26 6.89 17.21
CA TYR A 92 -6.20 6.08 17.82
C TYR A 92 -4.77 6.49 17.45
N TYR A 93 -4.60 7.40 16.50
CA TYR A 93 -3.28 7.86 16.11
C TYR A 93 -2.60 8.65 17.23
N THR A 94 -1.31 8.40 17.42
CA THR A 94 -0.48 9.02 18.47
C THR A 94 0.70 9.82 17.91
N GLY A 95 0.81 9.91 16.59
CA GLY A 95 1.90 10.61 15.92
C GLY A 95 1.55 10.92 14.47
N THR A 96 2.55 10.96 13.62
CA THR A 96 2.42 11.28 12.21
C THR A 96 1.34 10.44 11.52
N ILE A 97 0.50 11.10 10.75
CA ILE A 97 -0.48 10.49 9.85
C ILE A 97 -0.14 10.83 8.41
N PHE A 98 -0.55 9.99 7.49
CA PHE A 98 -0.35 10.23 6.06
C PHE A 98 -1.52 9.73 5.21
N GLU A 99 -1.64 10.28 4.03
CA GLU A 99 -2.61 9.89 3.02
C GLU A 99 -1.95 9.80 1.65
N ILE A 100 -2.31 8.81 0.87
CA ILE A 100 -1.86 8.64 -0.51
C ILE A 100 -2.96 9.21 -1.42
N SER A 101 -2.69 10.38 -1.98
CA SER A 101 -3.60 11.04 -2.92
C SER A 101 -3.31 10.54 -4.34
N MET A 102 -4.36 10.17 -5.07
CA MET A 102 -4.28 9.86 -6.49
C MET A 102 -5.16 10.86 -7.25
N PRO A 103 -4.53 11.79 -7.99
CA PRO A 103 -5.25 12.83 -8.74
C PRO A 103 -6.26 12.25 -9.72
N GLU A 104 -5.94 11.13 -10.35
CA GLU A 104 -6.79 10.43 -11.33
C GLU A 104 -8.12 9.99 -10.73
N LEU A 105 -8.14 9.61 -9.46
CA LEU A 105 -9.36 9.25 -8.74
C LEU A 105 -10.06 10.44 -8.10
N GLY A 106 -9.41 11.60 -8.03
CA GLY A 106 -9.89 12.73 -7.26
C GLY A 106 -10.07 12.46 -5.76
N ALA A 107 -9.50 11.36 -5.25
CA ALA A 107 -9.62 10.89 -3.88
C ALA A 107 -8.37 10.15 -3.42
N ALA A 108 -8.24 9.97 -2.10
CA ALA A 108 -7.18 9.13 -1.55
C ALA A 108 -7.40 7.65 -1.86
N CYS A 109 -6.32 6.94 -2.17
CA CYS A 109 -6.35 5.49 -2.39
C CYS A 109 -5.75 4.70 -1.22
N GLY A 110 -5.17 5.36 -0.23
CA GLY A 110 -4.62 4.73 0.95
C GLY A 110 -4.24 5.74 2.01
N GLY A 111 -3.78 5.26 3.15
CA GLY A 111 -3.25 6.09 4.21
C GLY A 111 -3.18 5.38 5.55
N GLY A 112 -2.48 5.99 6.48
CA GLY A 112 -2.19 5.43 7.79
C GLY A 112 -1.55 6.40 8.74
N GLY A 113 -0.81 5.87 9.70
CA GLY A 113 -0.08 6.66 10.68
C GLY A 113 0.44 5.83 11.85
N ARG A 114 1.00 6.52 12.84
CA ARG A 114 1.53 5.94 14.07
C ARG A 114 0.44 5.81 15.13
N TYR A 115 0.38 4.66 15.83
CA TYR A 115 -0.67 4.35 16.81
C TYR A 115 -0.15 3.51 18.01
N ASP A 116 0.84 3.98 18.70
CA ASP A 116 1.56 3.24 19.76
C ASP A 116 0.64 2.69 20.87
N LYS A 117 -0.35 3.50 21.30
CA LYS A 117 -1.25 3.11 22.40
C LYS A 117 -2.27 2.04 22.03
N MET A 118 -2.47 1.77 20.74
CA MET A 118 -3.45 0.76 20.31
C MET A 118 -2.97 -0.65 20.68
N ILE A 119 -1.69 -0.93 20.47
CA ILE A 119 -1.10 -2.22 20.80
C ILE A 119 -1.09 -2.42 22.31
N GLY A 120 -0.80 -1.37 23.08
CA GLY A 120 -0.80 -1.39 24.54
C GLY A 120 -2.12 -1.84 25.16
N LYS A 121 -3.25 -1.57 24.52
CA LYS A 121 -4.57 -2.04 24.97
C LYS A 121 -4.70 -3.57 24.98
N PHE A 122 -3.95 -4.26 24.12
CA PHE A 122 -3.96 -5.71 24.02
C PHE A 122 -2.84 -6.38 24.80
N THR A 123 -1.68 -5.73 24.91
CA THR A 123 -0.47 -6.30 25.50
C THR A 123 -0.19 -5.83 26.92
N GLY A 124 -0.87 -4.76 27.36
CA GLY A 124 -0.63 -4.11 28.64
C GLY A 124 0.61 -3.20 28.70
N ASN A 125 1.36 -3.08 27.61
CA ASN A 125 2.54 -2.22 27.50
C ASN A 125 2.45 -1.38 26.21
N ASP A 126 2.85 -0.12 26.28
CA ASP A 126 2.94 0.74 25.09
C ASP A 126 4.02 0.19 24.16
N VAL A 127 3.63 -0.07 22.91
CA VAL A 127 4.51 -0.59 21.86
C VAL A 127 4.42 0.34 20.66
N PRO A 128 5.56 0.92 20.21
CA PRO A 128 5.57 1.72 19.00
C PRO A 128 5.03 0.93 17.81
N ALA A 129 4.02 1.47 17.16
CA ALA A 129 3.40 0.82 16.03
C ALA A 129 2.96 1.85 14.98
N CYS A 130 3.11 1.48 13.73
CA CYS A 130 2.56 2.22 12.60
C CYS A 130 1.97 1.24 11.58
N GLY A 131 1.08 1.74 10.76
CA GLY A 131 0.48 0.94 9.70
C GLY A 131 -0.36 1.78 8.77
N PHE A 132 -0.83 1.12 7.72
CA PHE A 132 -1.66 1.77 6.71
C PHE A 132 -2.67 0.79 6.11
N SER A 133 -3.67 1.34 5.46
CA SER A 133 -4.60 0.60 4.62
C SER A 133 -4.60 1.16 3.20
N ILE A 134 -4.92 0.31 2.24
CA ILE A 134 -5.09 0.69 0.83
C ILE A 134 -6.53 0.45 0.41
N GLY A 135 -7.06 1.34 -0.42
CA GLY A 135 -8.38 1.18 -1.05
C GLY A 135 -8.26 0.24 -2.24
N PHE A 136 -8.37 -1.08 -1.98
CA PHE A 136 -8.17 -2.13 -2.98
C PHE A 136 -9.01 -1.89 -4.24
N GLU A 137 -10.30 -1.64 -4.09
CA GLU A 137 -11.22 -1.43 -5.21
C GLU A 137 -10.83 -0.20 -6.04
N ARG A 138 -10.36 0.86 -5.40
CA ARG A 138 -9.91 2.09 -6.09
C ARG A 138 -8.69 1.83 -6.95
N ILE A 139 -7.73 1.04 -6.45
CA ILE A 139 -6.53 0.66 -7.19
C ILE A 139 -6.90 -0.24 -8.37
N ILE A 140 -7.79 -1.21 -8.16
CA ILE A 140 -8.26 -2.09 -9.25
C ILE A 140 -8.96 -1.28 -10.34
N LEU A 141 -9.82 -0.32 -10.00
CA LEU A 141 -10.46 0.55 -10.98
C LEU A 141 -9.44 1.31 -11.84
N LEU A 142 -8.42 1.91 -11.21
CA LEU A 142 -7.34 2.60 -11.93
C LEU A 142 -6.57 1.66 -12.86
N LEU A 143 -6.23 0.47 -12.40
CA LEU A 143 -5.54 -0.53 -13.22
C LEU A 143 -6.39 -0.94 -14.43
N MET A 144 -7.69 -1.11 -14.24
CA MET A 144 -8.61 -1.43 -15.34
C MET A 144 -8.73 -0.27 -16.34
N GLU A 145 -8.88 0.96 -15.87
CA GLU A 145 -8.99 2.16 -16.71
C GLU A 145 -7.68 2.45 -17.46
N SER A 146 -6.53 2.18 -16.86
CA SER A 146 -5.22 2.32 -17.51
C SER A 146 -4.91 1.22 -18.51
N GLY A 147 -5.77 0.21 -18.65
CA GLY A 147 -5.55 -0.94 -19.51
C GLY A 147 -4.42 -1.85 -19.03
N PHE A 148 -4.11 -1.82 -17.74
CA PHE A 148 -3.09 -2.69 -17.15
C PHE A 148 -3.41 -4.16 -17.44
N LYS A 149 -2.45 -4.85 -18.05
CA LYS A 149 -2.55 -6.28 -18.27
C LYS A 149 -1.75 -6.99 -17.18
N ILE A 150 -2.39 -7.94 -16.52
CA ILE A 150 -1.67 -8.84 -15.61
C ILE A 150 -0.58 -9.53 -16.43
N PRO A 151 0.69 -9.51 -16.01
CA PRO A 151 1.74 -10.27 -16.67
C PRO A 151 1.28 -11.70 -16.86
N GLU A 152 1.56 -12.29 -18.02
CA GLU A 152 1.16 -13.66 -18.33
C GLU A 152 1.53 -14.56 -17.17
N SER A 153 0.55 -15.28 -16.65
CA SER A 153 0.79 -16.25 -15.58
C SER A 153 1.78 -17.30 -16.12
N PRO A 154 2.77 -17.69 -15.32
CA PRO A 154 3.71 -18.72 -15.75
C PRO A 154 2.95 -19.95 -16.27
N LYS A 155 3.36 -20.46 -17.42
CA LYS A 155 2.75 -21.64 -18.04
C LYS A 155 2.67 -22.77 -17.02
N ARG A 156 1.47 -23.32 -16.83
CA ARG A 156 1.23 -24.42 -15.89
C ARG A 156 1.28 -25.75 -16.60
N VAL A 157 2.19 -26.60 -16.16
CA VAL A 157 2.43 -27.93 -16.75
C VAL A 157 2.21 -29.02 -15.71
N ALA A 158 1.44 -30.06 -16.04
CA ALA A 158 1.26 -31.20 -15.16
C ALA A 158 2.04 -32.42 -15.69
N TYR A 159 2.96 -32.91 -14.88
CA TYR A 159 3.69 -34.15 -15.10
C TYR A 159 2.91 -35.31 -14.51
N LEU A 160 2.32 -36.12 -15.35
CA LEU A 160 1.52 -37.29 -14.99
C LEU A 160 2.40 -38.53 -14.99
N VAL A 161 2.65 -39.08 -13.83
CA VAL A 161 3.55 -40.22 -13.65
C VAL A 161 2.74 -41.48 -13.40
N GLU A 162 3.02 -42.56 -14.15
CA GLU A 162 2.36 -43.85 -13.97
C GLU A 162 2.45 -44.37 -12.53
N LYS A 163 1.41 -45.06 -12.05
CA LYS A 163 1.32 -45.50 -10.63
C LYS A 163 2.49 -46.36 -10.19
N LYS A 164 2.92 -47.27 -11.05
CA LYS A 164 4.02 -48.23 -10.79
C LYS A 164 5.36 -47.75 -11.39
N TYR A 165 5.54 -46.45 -11.51
CA TYR A 165 6.78 -45.86 -12.04
C TYR A 165 7.93 -46.08 -11.05
N PRO A 166 9.10 -46.66 -11.50
CA PRO A 166 10.22 -46.95 -10.62
C PRO A 166 10.78 -45.73 -9.93
N ALA A 167 11.18 -45.86 -8.67
CA ALA A 167 11.73 -44.77 -7.88
C ALA A 167 12.97 -44.12 -8.51
N GLU A 168 13.85 -44.96 -9.07
CA GLU A 168 15.06 -44.51 -9.75
C GLU A 168 14.76 -43.63 -10.97
N LYS A 169 13.77 -44.01 -11.79
CA LYS A 169 13.32 -43.22 -12.92
C LYS A 169 12.54 -41.95 -12.50
N LEU A 170 11.89 -41.97 -11.33
CA LEU A 170 11.19 -40.83 -10.79
C LEU A 170 12.15 -39.67 -10.47
N VAL A 171 13.38 -39.96 -10.06
CA VAL A 171 14.40 -38.93 -9.81
C VAL A 171 14.64 -38.10 -11.07
N GLU A 172 14.65 -38.72 -12.24
CA GLU A 172 14.84 -38.00 -13.51
C GLU A 172 13.65 -37.10 -13.83
N VAL A 173 12.41 -37.56 -13.57
CA VAL A 173 11.20 -36.72 -13.70
C VAL A 173 11.26 -35.50 -12.77
N MET A 174 11.75 -35.68 -11.55
CA MET A 174 11.90 -34.59 -10.58
C MET A 174 12.98 -33.60 -11.00
N LYS A 175 14.08 -34.05 -11.62
CA LYS A 175 15.09 -33.16 -12.20
C LYS A 175 14.51 -32.30 -13.33
N GLN A 176 13.79 -32.92 -14.27
CA GLN A 176 13.13 -32.23 -15.37
C GLN A 176 12.11 -31.22 -14.85
N ALA A 177 11.34 -31.59 -13.81
CA ALA A 177 10.39 -30.66 -13.19
C ALA A 177 11.09 -29.49 -12.49
N LYS A 178 12.26 -29.72 -11.88
CA LYS A 178 13.08 -28.68 -11.28
C LYS A 178 13.57 -27.69 -12.34
N GLU A 179 14.16 -28.18 -13.39
CA GLU A 179 14.67 -27.41 -14.52
C GLU A 179 13.57 -26.56 -15.17
N ALA A 180 12.38 -27.15 -15.40
CA ALA A 180 11.25 -26.42 -15.95
C ALA A 180 10.77 -25.29 -15.01
N ARG A 181 10.81 -25.50 -13.68
CA ARG A 181 10.49 -24.44 -12.69
C ARG A 181 11.55 -23.34 -12.69
N GLU A 182 12.82 -23.67 -12.81
CA GLU A 182 13.92 -22.71 -12.91
C GLU A 182 13.80 -21.86 -14.18
N ASN A 183 13.20 -22.42 -15.24
CA ASN A 183 12.84 -21.71 -16.48
C ASN A 183 11.48 -20.98 -16.40
N GLY A 184 10.94 -20.78 -15.22
CA GLY A 184 9.75 -19.95 -14.99
C GLY A 184 8.40 -20.65 -15.21
N GLN A 185 8.36 -21.99 -15.35
CA GLN A 185 7.10 -22.75 -15.44
C GLN A 185 6.58 -23.14 -14.05
N GLN A 186 5.27 -23.29 -13.91
CA GLN A 186 4.65 -23.92 -12.74
C GLN A 186 4.42 -25.39 -13.04
N VAL A 187 5.21 -26.28 -12.44
CA VAL A 187 5.14 -27.71 -12.71
C VAL A 187 4.57 -28.48 -11.53
N LEU A 188 3.45 -29.18 -11.75
CA LEU A 188 2.88 -30.17 -10.83
C LEU A 188 3.33 -31.57 -11.24
N VAL A 189 3.91 -32.32 -10.32
CA VAL A 189 4.20 -33.74 -10.52
C VAL A 189 3.17 -34.58 -9.74
N VAL A 190 2.38 -35.38 -10.44
CA VAL A 190 1.27 -36.12 -9.82
C VAL A 190 1.16 -37.54 -10.41
N ARG A 191 0.74 -38.50 -9.60
CA ARG A 191 0.46 -39.86 -10.06
C ARG A 191 -0.80 -39.92 -10.93
N MET A 192 -0.74 -40.72 -12.02
CA MET A 192 -1.90 -40.93 -12.88
C MET A 192 -3.02 -41.64 -12.14
N ASN A 193 -4.22 -41.17 -12.34
CA ASN A 193 -5.43 -41.82 -11.88
C ASN A 193 -5.89 -42.93 -12.83
N LYS A 194 -6.75 -43.83 -12.37
CA LYS A 194 -7.36 -44.83 -13.26
C LYS A 194 -8.11 -44.18 -14.43
N ASN A 195 -8.84 -43.08 -14.15
CA ASN A 195 -9.48 -42.26 -15.16
C ASN A 195 -8.58 -41.06 -15.49
N LYS A 196 -7.63 -41.23 -16.36
CA LYS A 196 -6.69 -40.20 -16.77
C LYS A 196 -7.36 -39.04 -17.49
N LYS A 197 -8.40 -39.30 -18.27
CA LYS A 197 -9.15 -38.25 -18.97
C LYS A 197 -9.80 -37.28 -17.98
N PHE A 198 -10.51 -37.82 -17.01
CA PHE A 198 -11.12 -37.01 -15.94
C PHE A 198 -10.08 -36.22 -15.15
N GLN A 199 -8.92 -36.83 -14.82
CA GLN A 199 -7.83 -36.16 -14.13
C GLN A 199 -7.31 -34.94 -14.92
N LYS A 200 -7.10 -35.09 -16.22
CA LYS A 200 -6.68 -33.97 -17.08
C LYS A 200 -7.74 -32.88 -17.17
N GLU A 201 -9.01 -33.24 -17.27
CA GLU A 201 -10.11 -32.28 -17.26
C GLU A 201 -10.19 -31.47 -15.96
N GLN A 202 -9.94 -32.09 -14.80
CA GLN A 202 -9.87 -31.38 -13.53
C GLN A 202 -8.67 -30.43 -13.47
N LEU A 203 -7.48 -30.92 -13.83
CA LEU A 203 -6.26 -30.11 -13.86
C LEU A 203 -6.36 -28.94 -14.87
N ALA A 204 -7.04 -29.14 -16.00
CA ALA A 204 -7.30 -28.07 -16.95
C ALA A 204 -8.19 -26.97 -16.34
N LYS A 205 -9.20 -27.33 -15.53
CA LYS A 205 -10.02 -26.35 -14.76
C LYS A 205 -9.20 -25.60 -13.72
N GLU A 206 -8.13 -26.20 -13.19
CA GLU A 206 -7.17 -25.59 -12.28
C GLU A 206 -6.13 -24.73 -13.00
N GLY A 207 -6.21 -24.64 -14.34
CA GLY A 207 -5.35 -23.80 -15.16
C GLY A 207 -4.08 -24.48 -15.68
N TYR A 208 -3.99 -25.82 -15.63
CA TYR A 208 -2.88 -26.54 -16.28
C TYR A 208 -3.17 -26.69 -17.78
N GLU A 209 -2.28 -26.18 -18.60
CA GLU A 209 -2.45 -26.10 -20.06
C GLU A 209 -1.72 -27.24 -20.79
N GLU A 210 -0.67 -27.78 -20.19
CA GLU A 210 0.16 -28.82 -20.77
C GLU A 210 0.26 -30.01 -19.85
N PHE A 211 0.26 -31.22 -20.46
CA PHE A 211 0.32 -32.53 -19.77
C PHE A 211 1.44 -33.38 -20.34
N VAL A 212 2.46 -33.61 -19.54
CA VAL A 212 3.55 -34.52 -19.88
C VAL A 212 3.34 -35.83 -19.17
N GLU A 213 3.36 -36.95 -19.93
CA GLU A 213 3.05 -38.29 -19.41
C GLU A 213 4.30 -39.14 -19.35
N PHE A 214 4.55 -39.75 -18.20
CA PHE A 214 5.68 -40.64 -17.96
C PHE A 214 5.18 -42.06 -17.72
N PHE A 215 5.58 -43.01 -18.62
CA PHE A 215 5.27 -44.42 -18.57
C PHE A 215 6.54 -45.22 -18.33
N ASN A 216 6.43 -46.31 -17.57
CA ASN A 216 7.49 -47.26 -17.43
C ASN A 216 7.48 -48.23 -18.64
N ARG A 217 8.07 -47.77 -19.73
CA ARG A 217 8.33 -48.61 -20.91
C ARG A 217 9.70 -49.28 -20.79
#